data_358063ac33e10688738de0ba09369d15
#
_entry.id   358063ac33e10688738de0ba09369d15
#
_cell.length_a   1.000
_cell.length_b   1.000
_cell.length_c   1.000
_cell.angle_alpha   90.00
_cell.angle_beta   90.00
_cell.angle_gamma   90.00
#
_symmetry.space_group_name_H-M   'P 1'
#
loop_
_entity.id
_entity.type
_entity.pdbx_description
1 polymer ?
#
loop_
_entity_poly.entity_id
_entity_poly.type
_entity_poly.pdbx_seq_one_letter_code
_entity_poly.pdbx_strand_id
1 'polypeptide(L)'
;MSLIESELITGASLASPQASRRRFVREPSGAPLALPDAQANLLLHWIKPNQARRKWTTLLADAGSQQLETAMQLADWLLRHGWSVQFEKRAGSRWNITWLEFPHLSALRALFQLPDPERLNEDWANARTHHFADAALATAHAALAALPLARRLQRFGLLKSLALWHDENRQGTRRDFALLARGDSKGITTAEWNWLAVAVDLEKRGIFVHTPHLLIAGPIRLHTATGSIDLNASADWCALTPETIATALRCDGQPRVWRLIENLTSFERCARQRTPDMAVVWLPGFPPSWWQASMRHLLAAVPAHAEIACDPDSAGIAIALQAAKLWEAAHLPWQTFAMQRADLLAAPQRKPLNDYDRQQLAQLLATTLPSPLRQLAETLLELGEKAEQESYL
;
A
#
# COMPACT_ATOMS: atom_id res chain seq x y z
N MET A 1 -26.24 38.65 -27.82
CA MET A 1 -26.28 37.25 -28.37
C MET A 1 -25.41 37.21 -29.59
N SER A 2 -24.36 36.39 -29.56
CA SER A 2 -23.45 36.23 -30.70
C SER A 2 -24.21 35.59 -31.86
N LEU A 3 -23.96 36.08 -33.10
CA LEU A 3 -24.68 35.62 -34.29
C LEU A 3 -24.13 34.22 -34.67
N ILE A 4 -25.00 33.20 -34.76
CA ILE A 4 -24.63 31.89 -35.26
C ILE A 4 -24.50 31.97 -36.78
N GLU A 5 -23.34 31.69 -37.30
CA GLU A 5 -23.06 31.63 -38.75
C GLU A 5 -23.20 30.21 -39.27
N SER A 6 -23.50 30.08 -40.53
CA SER A 6 -23.59 28.79 -41.23
C SER A 6 -22.78 28.85 -42.53
N GLU A 7 -21.88 27.91 -42.68
CA GLU A 7 -21.02 27.77 -43.85
C GLU A 7 -21.27 26.44 -44.55
N LEU A 8 -21.47 26.47 -45.85
CA LEU A 8 -21.70 25.27 -46.65
C LEU A 8 -20.39 24.50 -46.80
N ILE A 9 -20.43 23.18 -46.53
CA ILE A 9 -19.28 22.28 -46.70
C ILE A 9 -19.41 21.53 -48.04
N THR A 10 -20.62 20.97 -48.30
CA THR A 10 -20.91 20.23 -49.54
C THR A 10 -22.31 20.55 -50.03
N GLY A 11 -22.53 20.51 -51.37
CA GLY A 11 -23.78 20.85 -52.02
C GLY A 11 -23.71 22.19 -52.75
N ALA A 12 -24.53 22.42 -53.77
CA ALA A 12 -24.53 23.66 -54.55
C ALA A 12 -25.16 24.84 -53.76
N SER A 13 -26.03 24.54 -52.80
CA SER A 13 -26.64 25.52 -51.91
C SER A 13 -27.12 24.84 -50.61
N LEU A 14 -27.48 25.63 -49.60
CA LEU A 14 -28.09 25.12 -48.34
C LEU A 14 -29.43 24.42 -48.58
N ALA A 15 -30.07 24.65 -49.74
CA ALA A 15 -31.33 23.99 -50.14
C ALA A 15 -31.12 22.62 -50.80
N SER A 16 -29.88 22.27 -51.16
CA SER A 16 -29.56 21.01 -51.87
C SER A 16 -29.89 19.79 -51.00
N PRO A 17 -30.48 18.71 -51.58
CA PRO A 17 -30.71 17.45 -50.89
C PRO A 17 -29.43 16.85 -50.37
N GLN A 18 -29.00 16.50 -49.45
CA GLN A 18 -27.68 16.00 -48.98
C GLN A 18 -26.62 17.08 -48.74
N ALA A 19 -26.98 18.38 -48.73
CA ALA A 19 -26.05 19.41 -48.32
C ALA A 19 -25.52 19.18 -46.93
N SER A 20 -24.25 19.53 -46.68
CA SER A 20 -23.69 19.58 -45.34
C SER A 20 -23.16 21.00 -45.07
N ARG A 21 -23.33 21.38 -43.80
CA ARG A 21 -22.89 22.69 -43.32
C ARG A 21 -22.19 22.55 -41.96
N ARG A 22 -21.38 23.58 -41.64
CA ARG A 22 -20.94 23.81 -40.27
C ARG A 22 -21.66 25.04 -39.69
N ARG A 23 -22.00 25.00 -38.43
CA ARG A 23 -22.53 26.13 -37.66
C ARG A 23 -21.57 26.47 -36.54
N PHE A 24 -21.27 27.76 -36.42
CA PHE A 24 -20.30 28.27 -35.45
C PHE A 24 -20.61 29.71 -35.05
N VAL A 25 -19.92 30.19 -34.04
CA VAL A 25 -19.87 31.61 -33.64
C VAL A 25 -18.44 32.07 -33.84
N ARG A 26 -18.23 33.22 -34.50
CA ARG A 26 -16.87 33.72 -34.79
C ARG A 26 -16.09 34.13 -33.57
N GLU A 27 -16.78 34.80 -32.63
CA GLU A 27 -16.17 35.26 -31.41
C GLU A 27 -16.90 34.61 -30.23
N PRO A 28 -16.24 33.69 -29.48
CA PRO A 28 -16.83 33.10 -28.31
C PRO A 28 -17.15 34.20 -27.29
N SER A 29 -18.33 34.12 -26.69
CA SER A 29 -18.65 34.98 -25.56
C SER A 29 -17.72 34.61 -24.42
N GLY A 30 -16.94 35.56 -23.87
CA GLY A 30 -16.11 35.34 -22.69
C GLY A 30 -16.90 35.12 -21.38
N ALA A 31 -18.19 34.76 -21.51
CA ALA A 31 -19.04 34.50 -20.35
C ALA A 31 -18.60 33.22 -19.64
N PRO A 32 -18.59 33.21 -18.30
CA PRO A 32 -18.31 32.04 -17.50
C PRO A 32 -19.28 30.89 -17.86
N LEU A 33 -18.79 29.66 -17.74
CA LEU A 33 -19.54 28.44 -18.06
C LEU A 33 -20.64 28.22 -16.98
N ALA A 34 -21.77 28.93 -17.08
CA ALA A 34 -22.91 28.77 -16.19
C ALA A 34 -23.85 27.70 -16.76
N LEU A 35 -23.61 26.44 -16.41
CA LEU A 35 -24.44 25.30 -16.81
C LEU A 35 -25.17 24.71 -15.62
N PRO A 36 -26.41 24.24 -15.77
CA PRO A 36 -27.06 23.38 -14.79
C PRO A 36 -26.24 22.11 -14.54
N ASP A 37 -26.30 21.55 -13.34
CA ASP A 37 -25.51 20.38 -12.94
C ASP A 37 -25.60 19.20 -13.90
N ALA A 38 -26.79 18.89 -14.40
CA ALA A 38 -26.98 17.79 -15.36
C ALA A 38 -26.21 18.04 -16.68
N GLN A 39 -26.22 19.29 -17.18
CA GLN A 39 -25.50 19.66 -18.38
C GLN A 39 -23.98 19.74 -18.14
N ALA A 40 -23.55 20.21 -16.97
CA ALA A 40 -22.15 20.25 -16.59
C ALA A 40 -21.55 18.82 -16.48
N ASN A 41 -22.27 17.91 -15.85
CA ASN A 41 -21.87 16.49 -15.75
C ASN A 41 -21.81 15.83 -17.14
N LEU A 42 -22.76 16.10 -18.02
CA LEU A 42 -22.75 15.57 -19.37
C LEU A 42 -21.59 16.13 -20.20
N LEU A 43 -21.31 17.44 -20.10
CA LEU A 43 -20.17 18.06 -20.76
C LEU A 43 -18.86 17.45 -20.29
N LEU A 44 -18.70 17.23 -18.98
CA LEU A 44 -17.53 16.56 -18.41
C LEU A 44 -17.30 15.18 -19.06
N HIS A 45 -18.34 14.39 -19.26
CA HIS A 45 -18.27 13.10 -19.97
C HIS A 45 -17.85 13.29 -21.44
N TRP A 46 -18.34 14.30 -22.10
CA TRP A 46 -18.03 14.56 -23.51
C TRP A 46 -16.59 14.98 -23.74
N ILE A 47 -15.99 15.77 -22.84
CA ILE A 47 -14.64 16.30 -22.99
C ILE A 47 -13.55 15.45 -22.32
N LYS A 48 -13.94 14.48 -21.45
CA LYS A 48 -12.99 13.60 -20.75
C LYS A 48 -12.06 12.83 -21.69
N PRO A 49 -12.50 12.29 -22.86
CA PRO A 49 -11.62 11.57 -23.80
C PRO A 49 -10.57 12.42 -24.50
N ASN A 50 -10.50 13.73 -24.29
CA ASN A 50 -9.55 14.65 -24.94
C ASN A 50 -9.56 14.58 -26.49
N GLN A 51 -10.75 14.47 -27.07
CA GLN A 51 -10.98 14.46 -28.51
C GLN A 51 -11.71 15.74 -28.93
N ALA A 52 -11.03 16.58 -29.70
CA ALA A 52 -11.60 17.86 -30.13
C ALA A 52 -12.84 17.66 -31.01
N ARG A 53 -12.94 16.57 -31.76
CA ARG A 53 -14.07 16.29 -32.64
C ARG A 53 -14.68 14.92 -32.33
N ARG A 54 -15.99 14.89 -32.06
CA ARG A 54 -16.71 13.68 -31.67
C ARG A 54 -17.99 13.48 -32.48
N LYS A 55 -18.30 12.21 -32.81
CA LYS A 55 -19.55 11.86 -33.50
C LYS A 55 -20.74 12.15 -32.61
N TRP A 56 -21.78 12.76 -33.18
CA TRP A 56 -23.01 13.06 -32.44
C TRP A 56 -23.66 11.82 -31.83
N THR A 57 -23.70 10.72 -32.60
CA THR A 57 -24.25 9.44 -32.11
C THR A 57 -23.53 8.91 -30.88
N THR A 58 -22.21 9.11 -30.80
CA THR A 58 -21.43 8.72 -29.60
C THR A 58 -21.76 9.62 -28.42
N LEU A 59 -21.90 10.94 -28.63
CA LEU A 59 -22.28 11.88 -27.58
C LEU A 59 -23.67 11.64 -27.05
N LEU A 60 -24.63 11.23 -27.90
CA LEU A 60 -25.97 10.81 -27.48
C LEU A 60 -25.93 9.48 -26.70
N ALA A 61 -25.08 8.54 -27.10
CA ALA A 61 -24.92 7.29 -26.36
C ALA A 61 -24.33 7.55 -24.97
N ASP A 62 -23.37 8.48 -24.83
CA ASP A 62 -22.82 8.91 -23.54
C ASP A 62 -23.89 9.55 -22.64
N ALA A 63 -24.89 10.26 -23.21
CA ALA A 63 -26.00 10.83 -22.46
C ALA A 63 -27.02 9.78 -21.98
N GLY A 64 -27.14 8.68 -22.73
CA GLY A 64 -28.17 7.67 -22.50
C GLY A 64 -29.56 8.12 -22.89
N SER A 65 -30.51 7.18 -22.92
CA SER A 65 -31.90 7.44 -23.41
C SER A 65 -32.65 8.47 -22.59
N GLN A 66 -32.35 8.62 -21.32
CA GLN A 66 -33.09 9.54 -20.40
C GLN A 66 -32.62 11.00 -20.49
N GLN A 67 -31.43 11.27 -21.09
CA GLN A 67 -30.85 12.62 -21.15
C GLN A 67 -30.72 13.15 -22.58
N LEU A 68 -31.45 12.63 -23.54
CA LEU A 68 -31.35 13.08 -24.93
C LEU A 68 -31.74 14.56 -25.09
N GLU A 69 -32.73 15.03 -24.38
CA GLU A 69 -33.17 16.44 -24.40
C GLU A 69 -32.06 17.31 -23.77
N THR A 70 -31.49 16.90 -22.66
CA THR A 70 -30.35 17.58 -22.02
C THR A 70 -29.13 17.69 -22.97
N ALA A 71 -28.85 16.63 -23.73
CA ALA A 71 -27.81 16.62 -24.75
C ALA A 71 -28.05 17.62 -25.87
N MET A 72 -29.28 17.70 -26.35
CA MET A 72 -29.67 18.67 -27.38
C MET A 72 -29.55 20.10 -26.87
N GLN A 73 -30.09 20.39 -25.69
CA GLN A 73 -29.99 21.69 -25.03
C GLN A 73 -28.53 22.11 -24.79
N LEU A 74 -27.70 21.18 -24.31
CA LEU A 74 -26.26 21.41 -24.11
C LEU A 74 -25.54 21.72 -25.41
N ALA A 75 -25.79 20.96 -26.47
CA ALA A 75 -25.17 21.19 -27.78
C ALA A 75 -25.56 22.58 -28.34
N ASP A 76 -26.82 22.98 -28.22
CA ASP A 76 -27.30 24.29 -28.65
C ASP A 76 -26.67 25.41 -27.79
N TRP A 77 -26.60 25.21 -26.46
CA TRP A 77 -25.95 26.15 -25.56
C TRP A 77 -24.46 26.34 -25.90
N LEU A 78 -23.72 25.24 -26.08
CA LEU A 78 -22.30 25.29 -26.46
C LEU A 78 -22.07 26.01 -27.78
N LEU A 79 -22.92 25.79 -28.77
CA LEU A 79 -22.86 26.49 -30.07
C LEU A 79 -23.08 27.99 -29.91
N ARG A 80 -24.14 28.40 -29.19
CA ARG A 80 -24.49 29.84 -29.01
C ARG A 80 -23.40 30.62 -28.25
N HIS A 81 -22.64 29.94 -27.39
CA HIS A 81 -21.56 30.54 -26.60
C HIS A 81 -20.17 30.37 -27.22
N GLY A 82 -20.08 29.77 -28.44
CA GLY A 82 -18.83 29.60 -29.16
C GLY A 82 -17.92 28.49 -28.63
N TRP A 83 -18.44 27.62 -27.74
CA TRP A 83 -17.68 26.49 -27.19
C TRP A 83 -17.67 25.27 -28.10
N SER A 84 -18.59 25.19 -29.08
CA SER A 84 -18.62 24.13 -30.07
C SER A 84 -18.92 24.62 -31.48
N VAL A 85 -18.45 23.83 -32.46
CA VAL A 85 -18.86 23.91 -33.85
C VAL A 85 -19.69 22.68 -34.18
N GLN A 86 -20.90 22.87 -34.76
CA GLN A 86 -21.76 21.77 -35.16
C GLN A 86 -21.62 21.49 -36.66
N PHE A 87 -21.40 20.23 -36.98
CA PHE A 87 -21.45 19.74 -38.37
C PHE A 87 -22.77 19.03 -38.59
N GLU A 88 -23.50 19.51 -39.57
CA GLU A 88 -24.85 19.03 -39.85
C GLU A 88 -24.96 18.53 -41.30
N LYS A 89 -25.81 17.51 -41.52
CA LYS A 89 -26.17 16.99 -42.84
C LYS A 89 -27.67 17.12 -43.04
N ARG A 90 -28.04 17.55 -44.20
CA ARG A 90 -29.44 17.67 -44.58
C ARG A 90 -30.05 16.30 -44.90
N ALA A 91 -31.24 16.06 -44.39
CA ALA A 91 -32.08 14.90 -44.70
C ALA A 91 -33.55 15.37 -44.91
N GLY A 92 -33.92 15.49 -46.17
CA GLY A 92 -35.18 16.12 -46.54
C GLY A 92 -35.22 17.61 -46.16
N SER A 93 -36.19 18.01 -45.40
CA SER A 93 -36.36 19.39 -44.88
C SER A 93 -35.54 19.66 -43.57
N ARG A 94 -34.99 18.63 -42.95
CA ARG A 94 -34.36 18.74 -41.64
C ARG A 94 -32.84 18.71 -41.73
N TRP A 95 -32.19 19.38 -40.76
CA TRP A 95 -30.75 19.32 -40.55
C TRP A 95 -30.48 18.46 -39.34
N ASN A 96 -29.61 17.45 -39.49
CA ASN A 96 -29.24 16.52 -38.41
C ASN A 96 -27.75 16.75 -38.06
N ILE A 97 -27.46 16.92 -36.78
CA ILE A 97 -26.07 17.00 -36.28
C ILE A 97 -25.39 15.65 -36.54
N THR A 98 -24.18 15.70 -37.07
CA THR A 98 -23.36 14.53 -37.34
C THR A 98 -22.10 14.50 -36.45
N TRP A 99 -21.52 15.68 -36.20
CA TRP A 99 -20.35 15.84 -35.33
C TRP A 99 -20.47 17.13 -34.53
N LEU A 100 -19.87 17.10 -33.33
CA LEU A 100 -19.48 18.28 -32.57
C LEU A 100 -17.95 18.38 -32.55
N GLU A 101 -17.45 19.62 -32.73
CA GLU A 101 -16.06 19.96 -32.52
C GLU A 101 -15.96 21.00 -31.42
N PHE A 102 -14.96 20.85 -30.55
CA PHE A 102 -14.67 21.72 -29.42
C PHE A 102 -13.38 22.52 -29.72
N PRO A 103 -13.47 23.66 -30.36
CA PRO A 103 -12.26 24.45 -30.77
C PRO A 103 -11.44 24.93 -29.58
N HIS A 104 -12.06 25.06 -28.42
CA HIS A 104 -11.40 25.46 -27.17
C HIS A 104 -11.39 24.31 -26.13
N LEU A 105 -11.13 23.08 -26.58
CA LEU A 105 -11.16 21.89 -25.73
C LEU A 105 -10.24 22.01 -24.51
N SER A 106 -9.02 22.52 -24.66
CA SER A 106 -8.07 22.69 -23.56
C SER A 106 -8.60 23.64 -22.48
N ALA A 107 -9.24 24.75 -22.89
CA ALA A 107 -9.87 25.70 -21.96
C ALA A 107 -11.08 25.05 -21.25
N LEU A 108 -11.95 24.33 -21.97
CA LEU A 108 -13.04 23.58 -21.36
C LEU A 108 -12.54 22.56 -20.33
N ARG A 109 -11.49 21.81 -20.69
CA ARG A 109 -10.89 20.81 -19.79
C ARG A 109 -10.30 21.46 -18.53
N ALA A 110 -9.67 22.62 -18.66
CA ALA A 110 -9.12 23.37 -17.54
C ALA A 110 -10.23 23.83 -16.57
N LEU A 111 -11.39 24.32 -17.08
CA LEU A 111 -12.54 24.71 -16.27
C LEU A 111 -13.08 23.54 -15.42
N PHE A 112 -13.03 22.32 -15.94
CA PHE A 112 -13.41 21.10 -15.21
C PHE A 112 -12.25 20.43 -14.48
N GLN A 113 -11.11 21.09 -14.33
CA GLN A 113 -9.90 20.58 -13.66
C GLN A 113 -9.44 19.22 -14.20
N LEU A 114 -9.71 18.95 -15.48
CA LEU A 114 -9.23 17.74 -16.13
C LEU A 114 -7.72 17.86 -16.44
N PRO A 115 -6.95 16.79 -16.23
CA PRO A 115 -5.52 16.80 -16.51
C PRO A 115 -5.22 17.16 -17.97
N ASP A 116 -4.25 18.01 -18.18
CA ASP A 116 -3.73 18.32 -19.51
C ASP A 116 -2.76 17.21 -19.97
N PRO A 117 -3.02 16.48 -21.07
CA PRO A 117 -2.15 15.40 -21.52
C PRO A 117 -0.76 15.86 -21.97
N GLU A 118 -0.64 17.07 -22.54
CA GLU A 118 0.67 17.60 -22.96
C GLU A 118 1.53 17.87 -21.74
N ARG A 119 0.97 18.57 -20.76
CA ARG A 119 1.64 18.83 -19.48
C ARG A 119 2.01 17.52 -18.75
N LEU A 120 1.12 16.53 -18.72
CA LEU A 120 1.44 15.23 -18.13
C LEU A 120 2.60 14.54 -18.85
N ASN A 121 2.70 14.65 -20.18
CA ASN A 121 3.82 14.11 -20.95
C ASN A 121 5.13 14.84 -20.64
N GLU A 122 5.11 16.16 -20.52
CA GLU A 122 6.27 16.97 -20.12
C GLU A 122 6.70 16.62 -18.69
N ASP A 123 5.76 16.55 -17.75
CA ASP A 123 6.02 16.15 -16.36
C ASP A 123 6.67 14.76 -16.30
N TRP A 124 6.19 13.83 -17.14
CA TRP A 124 6.80 12.49 -17.21
C TRP A 124 8.17 12.50 -17.88
N ALA A 125 8.37 13.30 -18.94
CA ALA A 125 9.68 13.45 -19.56
C ALA A 125 10.73 13.93 -18.54
N ASN A 126 10.36 14.88 -17.69
CA ASN A 126 11.20 15.37 -16.59
C ASN A 126 11.36 14.30 -15.49
N ALA A 127 10.26 13.66 -15.06
CA ALA A 127 10.29 12.62 -14.04
C ALA A 127 11.18 11.43 -14.43
N ARG A 128 11.15 11.03 -15.70
CA ARG A 128 11.93 9.91 -16.25
C ARG A 128 13.45 10.08 -16.13
N THR A 129 13.93 11.33 -16.16
CA THR A 129 15.36 11.63 -16.02
C THR A 129 15.84 11.68 -14.58
N HIS A 130 14.93 11.59 -13.62
CA HIS A 130 15.30 11.59 -12.21
C HIS A 130 16.13 10.36 -11.83
N HIS A 131 17.17 10.56 -11.05
CA HIS A 131 18.05 9.50 -10.60
C HIS A 131 17.89 9.26 -9.10
N PHE A 132 17.59 8.03 -8.73
CA PHE A 132 17.56 7.59 -7.34
C PHE A 132 18.88 6.89 -7.01
N ALA A 133 19.56 7.30 -5.94
CA ALA A 133 20.78 6.65 -5.45
C ALA A 133 20.49 5.22 -4.91
N ASP A 134 19.30 5.01 -4.37
CA ASP A 134 18.85 3.71 -3.88
C ASP A 134 18.46 2.78 -5.03
N ALA A 135 19.07 1.60 -5.09
CA ALA A 135 18.88 0.63 -6.18
C ALA A 135 17.44 0.09 -6.28
N ALA A 136 16.74 -0.09 -5.14
CA ALA A 136 15.36 -0.56 -5.14
C ALA A 136 14.42 0.53 -5.69
N LEU A 137 14.64 1.80 -5.30
CA LEU A 137 13.89 2.94 -5.84
C LEU A 137 14.17 3.14 -7.34
N ALA A 138 15.42 3.00 -7.77
CA ALA A 138 15.80 3.09 -9.18
C ALA A 138 15.11 2.00 -10.02
N THR A 139 15.09 0.76 -9.53
CA THR A 139 14.40 -0.37 -10.17
C THR A 139 12.89 -0.13 -10.25
N ALA A 140 12.27 0.30 -9.15
CA ALA A 140 10.84 0.64 -9.12
C ALA A 140 10.50 1.79 -10.06
N HIS A 141 11.36 2.81 -10.16
CA HIS A 141 11.21 3.94 -11.07
C HIS A 141 11.25 3.50 -12.54
N ALA A 142 12.22 2.69 -12.93
CA ALA A 142 12.33 2.15 -14.29
C ALA A 142 11.07 1.37 -14.70
N ALA A 143 10.50 0.58 -13.78
CA ALA A 143 9.27 -0.18 -14.00
C ALA A 143 8.02 0.68 -14.23
N LEU A 144 8.03 1.97 -13.86
CA LEU A 144 6.90 2.87 -14.10
C LEU A 144 6.59 3.06 -15.58
N ALA A 145 7.57 2.92 -16.45
CA ALA A 145 7.40 3.10 -17.91
C ALA A 145 6.30 2.20 -18.50
N ALA A 146 6.00 1.05 -17.90
CA ALA A 146 4.96 0.13 -18.35
C ALA A 146 3.53 0.55 -17.96
N LEU A 147 3.37 1.58 -17.13
CA LEU A 147 2.07 1.99 -16.58
C LEU A 147 1.42 3.11 -17.43
N PRO A 148 0.09 3.33 -17.29
CA PRO A 148 -0.58 4.52 -17.81
C PRO A 148 0.01 5.81 -17.23
N LEU A 149 0.12 6.86 -18.05
CA LEU A 149 0.83 8.12 -17.76
C LEU A 149 0.48 8.75 -16.39
N ALA A 150 -0.80 8.93 -16.10
CA ALA A 150 -1.22 9.50 -14.82
C ALA A 150 -0.73 8.66 -13.62
N ARG A 151 -0.77 7.33 -13.75
CA ARG A 151 -0.33 6.41 -12.71
C ARG A 151 1.20 6.43 -12.55
N ARG A 152 1.97 6.65 -13.64
CA ARG A 152 3.43 6.85 -13.55
C ARG A 152 3.77 8.02 -12.64
N LEU A 153 3.16 9.18 -12.89
CA LEU A 153 3.42 10.40 -12.14
C LEU A 153 3.00 10.28 -10.67
N GLN A 154 1.83 9.66 -10.41
CA GLN A 154 1.38 9.40 -9.04
C GLN A 154 2.38 8.55 -8.26
N ARG A 155 2.84 7.44 -8.87
CA ARG A 155 3.82 6.53 -8.23
C ARG A 155 5.22 7.14 -8.15
N PHE A 156 5.62 7.92 -9.14
CA PHE A 156 6.88 8.68 -9.08
C PHE A 156 6.90 9.64 -7.87
N GLY A 157 5.79 10.33 -7.62
CA GLY A 157 5.64 11.16 -6.42
C GLY A 157 5.85 10.37 -5.12
N LEU A 158 5.31 9.13 -5.04
CA LEU A 158 5.53 8.27 -3.88
C LEU A 158 6.99 7.84 -3.72
N LEU A 159 7.69 7.51 -4.82
CA LEU A 159 9.12 7.19 -4.76
C LEU A 159 9.96 8.37 -4.29
N LYS A 160 9.66 9.59 -4.74
CA LYS A 160 10.32 10.81 -4.25
C LYS A 160 10.10 11.02 -2.75
N SER A 161 8.86 10.87 -2.30
CA SER A 161 8.54 10.99 -0.88
C SER A 161 9.25 9.91 -0.05
N LEU A 162 9.43 8.71 -0.61
CA LEU A 162 10.12 7.62 0.07
C LEU A 162 11.64 7.88 0.16
N ALA A 163 12.25 8.46 -0.88
CA ALA A 163 13.63 8.92 -0.83
C ALA A 163 13.81 9.98 0.25
N LEU A 164 12.95 11.01 0.26
CA LEU A 164 12.98 12.07 1.28
C LEU A 164 12.81 11.51 2.70
N TRP A 165 11.87 10.58 2.90
CA TRP A 165 11.64 9.92 4.18
C TRP A 165 12.91 9.22 4.69
N HIS A 166 13.60 8.53 3.80
CA HIS A 166 14.84 7.83 4.10
C HIS A 166 16.00 8.79 4.39
N ASP A 167 16.18 9.82 3.57
CA ASP A 167 17.27 10.80 3.70
C ASP A 167 17.16 11.59 5.02
N GLU A 168 15.94 11.84 5.48
CA GLU A 168 15.65 12.51 6.75
C GLU A 168 15.65 11.53 7.94
N ASN A 169 15.96 10.24 7.73
CA ASN A 169 15.93 9.18 8.75
C ASN A 169 14.60 9.12 9.52
N ARG A 170 13.48 9.39 8.86
CA ARG A 170 12.15 9.36 9.48
C ARG A 170 11.73 7.96 9.82
N GLN A 171 10.98 7.86 10.93
CA GLN A 171 10.29 6.64 11.33
C GLN A 171 8.85 6.99 11.69
N GLY A 172 7.92 6.08 11.41
CA GLY A 172 6.52 6.29 11.72
C GLY A 172 5.60 5.27 11.07
N THR A 173 4.31 5.56 11.10
CA THR A 173 3.29 4.71 10.54
C THR A 173 3.06 4.99 9.05
N ARG A 174 2.34 4.09 8.37
CA ARG A 174 1.85 4.34 7.01
C ARG A 174 1.04 5.63 6.90
N ARG A 175 0.36 6.05 7.98
CA ARG A 175 -0.39 7.31 8.01
C ARG A 175 0.53 8.53 8.01
N ASP A 176 1.63 8.47 8.75
CA ASP A 176 2.62 9.55 8.79
C ASP A 176 3.29 9.71 7.42
N PHE A 177 3.65 8.59 6.78
CA PHE A 177 4.17 8.63 5.41
C PHE A 177 3.13 9.15 4.41
N ALA A 178 1.86 8.78 4.52
CA ALA A 178 0.81 9.28 3.63
C ALA A 178 0.61 10.80 3.79
N LEU A 179 0.68 11.34 5.01
CA LEU A 179 0.68 12.78 5.27
C LEU A 179 1.85 13.49 4.56
N LEU A 180 3.06 12.95 4.65
CA LEU A 180 4.22 13.50 3.93
C LEU A 180 4.01 13.46 2.42
N ALA A 181 3.56 12.33 1.89
CA ALA A 181 3.51 12.08 0.44
C ALA A 181 2.32 12.73 -0.26
N ARG A 182 1.20 12.94 0.43
CA ARG A 182 -0.10 13.37 -0.15
C ARG A 182 -0.79 14.51 0.62
N GLY A 183 -0.29 14.89 1.79
CA GLY A 183 -0.98 15.83 2.68
C GLY A 183 -2.25 15.27 3.33
N ASP A 184 -2.53 13.98 3.16
CA ASP A 184 -3.70 13.28 3.71
C ASP A 184 -3.27 11.90 4.23
N SER A 185 -3.63 11.59 5.47
CA SER A 185 -3.30 10.32 6.13
C SER A 185 -3.92 9.09 5.45
N LYS A 186 -4.94 9.28 4.61
CA LYS A 186 -5.61 8.27 3.78
C LYS A 186 -5.34 8.44 2.29
N GLY A 187 -4.47 9.37 1.91
CA GLY A 187 -4.20 9.77 0.52
C GLY A 187 -3.48 8.71 -0.31
N ILE A 188 -3.04 7.60 0.28
CA ILE A 188 -2.42 6.46 -0.42
C ILE A 188 -3.39 5.29 -0.42
N THR A 189 -3.75 4.83 -1.60
CA THR A 189 -4.71 3.72 -1.78
C THR A 189 -4.08 2.37 -1.41
N THR A 190 -4.93 1.37 -1.12
CA THR A 190 -4.48 -0.02 -0.85
C THR A 190 -3.65 -0.58 -2.00
N ALA A 191 -4.02 -0.28 -3.25
CA ALA A 191 -3.27 -0.73 -4.43
C ALA A 191 -1.87 -0.08 -4.53
N GLU A 192 -1.72 1.17 -4.10
CA GLU A 192 -0.42 1.84 -4.02
C GLU A 192 0.43 1.28 -2.87
N TRP A 193 -0.17 1.01 -1.71
CA TRP A 193 0.53 0.34 -0.61
C TRP A 193 1.04 -1.04 -0.98
N ASN A 194 0.21 -1.86 -1.63
CA ASN A 194 0.62 -3.19 -2.10
C ASN A 194 1.76 -3.08 -3.12
N TRP A 195 1.67 -2.11 -4.03
CA TRP A 195 2.75 -1.85 -4.99
C TRP A 195 4.05 -1.40 -4.31
N LEU A 196 3.98 -0.49 -3.34
CA LEU A 196 5.16 -0.05 -2.57
C LEU A 196 5.79 -1.21 -1.80
N ALA A 197 4.99 -2.06 -1.16
CA ALA A 197 5.48 -3.21 -0.39
C ALA A 197 6.18 -4.26 -1.26
N VAL A 198 5.80 -4.37 -2.54
CA VAL A 198 6.50 -5.23 -3.50
C VAL A 198 7.79 -4.57 -4.01
N ALA A 199 7.77 -3.24 -4.19
CA ALA A 199 8.89 -2.50 -4.73
C ALA A 199 10.03 -2.32 -3.73
N VAL A 200 9.70 -2.15 -2.44
CA VAL A 200 10.66 -1.86 -1.36
C VAL A 200 10.20 -2.48 -0.04
N ASP A 201 11.17 -2.81 0.82
CA ASP A 201 10.89 -3.22 2.20
C ASP A 201 10.56 -1.97 3.04
N LEU A 202 9.26 -1.73 3.27
CA LEU A 202 8.79 -0.54 3.99
C LEU A 202 9.24 -0.53 5.45
N GLU A 203 9.31 -1.69 6.11
CA GLU A 203 9.71 -1.77 7.51
C GLU A 203 11.19 -1.42 7.69
N LYS A 204 12.07 -1.88 6.81
CA LYS A 204 13.47 -1.48 6.80
C LYS A 204 13.68 0.01 6.55
N ARG A 205 12.67 0.67 5.98
CA ARG A 205 12.64 2.12 5.77
C ARG A 205 11.94 2.88 6.87
N GLY A 206 11.61 2.22 7.98
CA GLY A 206 10.95 2.84 9.13
C GLY A 206 9.48 3.20 8.90
N ILE A 207 8.80 2.55 7.94
CA ILE A 207 7.36 2.75 7.68
C ILE A 207 6.59 1.52 8.13
N PHE A 208 5.88 1.64 9.23
CA PHE A 208 5.17 0.55 9.88
C PHE A 208 3.65 0.65 9.67
N VAL A 209 2.94 -0.47 9.73
CA VAL A 209 1.47 -0.48 9.74
C VAL A 209 0.95 0.17 11.03
N HIS A 210 1.57 -0.22 12.14
CA HIS A 210 1.35 0.34 13.49
C HIS A 210 2.71 0.60 14.13
N THR A 211 2.76 1.51 15.09
CA THR A 211 3.98 1.70 15.89
C THR A 211 4.42 0.36 16.48
N PRO A 212 5.65 -0.08 16.21
CA PRO A 212 6.15 -1.34 16.76
C PRO A 212 6.22 -1.29 18.29
N HIS A 213 5.87 -2.40 18.93
CA HIS A 213 5.98 -2.57 20.39
C HIS A 213 6.62 -3.91 20.70
N LEU A 214 7.70 -3.88 21.47
CA LEU A 214 8.23 -5.08 22.11
C LEU A 214 7.38 -5.36 23.36
N LEU A 215 6.65 -6.47 23.38
CA LEU A 215 5.94 -6.92 24.56
C LEU A 215 6.88 -7.79 25.40
N ILE A 216 7.09 -7.42 26.65
CA ILE A 216 8.14 -7.97 27.49
C ILE A 216 7.73 -7.97 28.95
N ALA A 217 8.15 -8.98 29.69
CA ALA A 217 8.01 -9.09 31.14
C ALA A 217 9.27 -9.69 31.75
N GLY A 218 9.56 -9.38 33.01
CA GLY A 218 10.65 -10.04 33.73
C GLY A 218 11.56 -9.09 34.52
N PRO A 219 12.62 -9.62 35.14
CA PRO A 219 13.50 -8.87 36.03
C PRO A 219 14.50 -8.02 35.24
N ILE A 220 13.99 -7.03 34.53
CA ILE A 220 14.76 -6.10 33.68
C ILE A 220 14.37 -4.68 34.05
N ARG A 221 15.35 -3.80 34.16
CA ARG A 221 15.18 -2.36 34.40
C ARG A 221 15.96 -1.57 33.36
N LEU A 222 15.25 -0.68 32.67
CA LEU A 222 15.85 0.26 31.74
C LEU A 222 16.04 1.61 32.43
N HIS A 223 17.24 2.18 32.31
CA HIS A 223 17.56 3.51 32.81
C HIS A 223 17.57 4.50 31.64
N THR A 224 16.76 5.54 31.75
CA THR A 224 16.67 6.63 30.77
C THR A 224 17.28 7.90 31.34
N ALA A 225 17.39 8.93 30.53
CA ALA A 225 17.89 10.24 30.98
C ALA A 225 17.03 10.86 32.11
N THR A 226 15.74 10.51 32.18
CA THR A 226 14.76 11.12 33.10
C THR A 226 14.30 10.21 34.22
N GLY A 227 14.74 8.93 34.23
CA GLY A 227 14.32 7.99 35.27
C GLY A 227 14.58 6.54 34.89
N SER A 228 13.82 5.61 35.47
CA SER A 228 13.96 4.18 35.15
C SER A 228 12.59 3.52 34.96
N ILE A 229 12.55 2.51 34.09
CA ILE A 229 11.38 1.67 33.82
C ILE A 229 11.71 0.29 34.35
N ASP A 230 11.03 -0.13 35.43
CA ASP A 230 11.19 -1.46 36.01
C ASP A 230 10.11 -2.39 35.46
N LEU A 231 10.50 -3.32 34.58
CA LEU A 231 9.55 -4.25 33.95
C LEU A 231 9.01 -5.29 34.94
N ASN A 232 9.73 -5.52 36.05
CA ASN A 232 9.29 -6.45 37.09
C ASN A 232 8.16 -5.88 37.97
N ALA A 233 7.98 -4.56 37.94
CA ALA A 233 6.88 -3.89 38.63
C ALA A 233 5.52 -4.11 37.96
N SER A 234 5.48 -4.55 36.73
CA SER A 234 4.23 -4.91 36.05
C SER A 234 3.77 -6.31 36.47
N ALA A 235 2.51 -6.45 36.83
CA ALA A 235 1.91 -7.74 37.17
C ALA A 235 1.95 -8.69 35.94
N ASP A 236 1.66 -8.18 34.77
CA ASP A 236 1.59 -8.95 33.51
C ASP A 236 2.83 -8.72 32.66
N TRP A 237 2.79 -7.73 31.78
CA TRP A 237 3.84 -7.37 30.83
C TRP A 237 3.82 -5.87 30.50
N CYS A 238 4.88 -5.39 29.90
CA CYS A 238 5.00 -4.02 29.39
C CYS A 238 5.12 -4.00 27.87
N ALA A 239 4.60 -2.96 27.23
CA ALA A 239 4.82 -2.66 25.83
C ALA A 239 5.82 -1.51 25.70
N LEU A 240 6.98 -1.76 25.11
CA LEU A 240 8.02 -0.77 24.90
C LEU A 240 8.23 -0.51 23.40
N THR A 241 8.32 0.76 23.01
CA THR A 241 8.71 1.07 21.64
C THR A 241 10.20 0.75 21.42
N PRO A 242 10.62 0.41 20.18
CA PRO A 242 12.04 0.24 19.86
C PRO A 242 12.88 1.46 20.24
N GLU A 243 12.34 2.67 20.08
CA GLU A 243 13.00 3.92 20.47
C GLU A 243 13.28 3.99 21.98
N THR A 244 12.32 3.60 22.81
CA THR A 244 12.51 3.55 24.26
C THR A 244 13.65 2.61 24.67
N ILE A 245 13.80 1.48 23.95
CA ILE A 245 14.87 0.52 24.21
C ILE A 245 16.21 1.06 23.69
N ALA A 246 16.24 1.62 22.49
CA ALA A 246 17.45 2.14 21.85
C ALA A 246 18.04 3.35 22.60
N THR A 247 17.20 4.19 23.21
CA THR A 247 17.61 5.38 23.96
C THR A 247 17.89 5.11 25.45
N ALA A 248 17.72 3.88 25.91
CA ALA A 248 18.09 3.51 27.28
C ALA A 248 19.60 3.64 27.48
N LEU A 249 20.01 4.41 28.48
CA LEU A 249 21.41 4.63 28.82
C LEU A 249 22.08 3.38 29.39
N ARG A 250 21.30 2.56 30.08
CA ARG A 250 21.73 1.30 30.69
C ARG A 250 20.52 0.39 30.88
N CYS A 251 20.73 -0.92 30.74
CA CYS A 251 19.78 -1.95 31.11
C CYS A 251 20.41 -2.83 32.19
N ASP A 252 19.66 -3.07 33.27
CA ASP A 252 20.05 -3.97 34.34
C ASP A 252 19.08 -5.13 34.41
N GLY A 253 19.55 -6.29 34.87
CA GLY A 253 18.75 -7.47 35.09
C GLY A 253 19.60 -8.72 35.11
N GLN A 254 19.07 -9.77 35.70
CA GLN A 254 19.76 -11.07 35.75
C GLN A 254 18.74 -12.20 35.55
N PRO A 255 17.96 -12.22 34.44
CA PRO A 255 17.16 -13.37 34.14
C PRO A 255 18.06 -14.57 33.90
N ARG A 256 17.64 -15.73 34.38
CA ARG A 256 18.31 -16.99 34.02
C ARG A 256 17.97 -17.43 32.60
N VAL A 257 16.77 -17.06 32.12
CA VAL A 257 16.28 -17.47 30.81
C VAL A 257 15.49 -16.35 30.14
N TRP A 258 15.67 -16.23 28.85
CA TRP A 258 14.80 -15.49 27.93
C TRP A 258 13.82 -16.49 27.30
N ARG A 259 12.53 -16.39 27.63
CA ARG A 259 11.50 -17.20 26.99
C ARG A 259 10.82 -16.40 25.88
N LEU A 260 10.98 -16.84 24.65
CA LEU A 260 10.40 -16.24 23.45
C LEU A 260 9.13 -17.03 23.09
N ILE A 261 8.01 -16.36 22.97
CA ILE A 261 6.71 -16.99 22.67
C ILE A 261 6.11 -16.34 21.43
N GLU A 262 5.81 -17.12 20.39
CA GLU A 262 5.25 -16.61 19.16
C GLU A 262 3.77 -16.24 19.30
N ASN A 263 2.97 -17.14 19.85
CA ASN A 263 1.56 -16.92 20.03
C ASN A 263 1.30 -15.89 21.13
N LEU A 264 0.52 -14.83 20.81
CA LEU A 264 0.28 -13.72 21.74
C LEU A 264 -0.46 -14.18 23.01
N THR A 265 -1.46 -15.05 22.87
CA THR A 265 -2.23 -15.55 24.02
C THR A 265 -1.36 -16.40 24.95
N SER A 266 -0.52 -17.25 24.37
CA SER A 266 0.46 -18.06 25.11
C SER A 266 1.53 -17.18 25.76
N PHE A 267 1.99 -16.13 25.08
CA PHE A 267 2.89 -15.12 25.66
C PHE A 267 2.25 -14.49 26.92
N GLU A 268 1.01 -14.02 26.83
CA GLU A 268 0.31 -13.39 27.96
C GLU A 268 0.17 -14.35 29.16
N ARG A 269 -0.14 -15.62 28.91
CA ARG A 269 -0.20 -16.65 29.95
C ARG A 269 1.18 -16.85 30.60
N CYS A 270 2.21 -17.06 29.80
CA CYS A 270 3.58 -17.24 30.28
C CYS A 270 4.09 -16.02 31.05
N ALA A 271 3.77 -14.80 30.59
CA ALA A 271 4.17 -13.58 31.28
C ALA A 271 3.54 -13.47 32.69
N ARG A 272 2.28 -13.84 32.81
CA ARG A 272 1.59 -13.87 34.16
C ARG A 272 2.12 -14.96 35.08
N GLN A 273 2.54 -16.09 34.52
CA GLN A 273 3.01 -17.25 35.27
C GLN A 273 4.52 -17.34 35.42
N ARG A 274 5.25 -16.30 34.97
CA ARG A 274 6.72 -16.28 34.98
C ARG A 274 7.28 -16.44 36.39
N THR A 275 8.40 -17.12 36.49
CA THR A 275 9.21 -17.12 37.71
C THR A 275 9.98 -15.79 37.85
N PRO A 276 10.39 -15.40 39.08
CA PRO A 276 11.11 -14.13 39.28
C PRO A 276 12.43 -13.98 38.51
N ASP A 277 13.00 -15.09 38.06
CA ASP A 277 14.26 -15.18 37.32
C ASP A 277 14.06 -15.40 35.81
N MET A 278 12.83 -15.21 35.29
CA MET A 278 12.48 -15.41 33.89
C MET A 278 12.12 -14.10 33.21
N ALA A 279 12.74 -13.84 32.06
CA ALA A 279 12.28 -12.82 31.12
C ALA A 279 11.46 -13.49 30.02
N VAL A 280 10.27 -12.96 29.76
CA VAL A 280 9.37 -13.44 28.69
C VAL A 280 9.20 -12.34 27.66
N VAL A 281 9.33 -12.67 26.39
CA VAL A 281 9.17 -11.70 25.29
C VAL A 281 8.30 -12.31 24.19
N TRP A 282 7.39 -11.49 23.66
CA TRP A 282 6.60 -11.89 22.49
C TRP A 282 7.44 -11.85 21.23
N LEU A 283 7.37 -12.91 20.45
CA LEU A 283 8.02 -13.08 19.16
C LEU A 283 6.95 -12.91 18.06
N PRO A 284 6.88 -11.77 17.35
CA PRO A 284 5.81 -11.50 16.39
C PRO A 284 6.02 -12.24 15.05
N GLY A 285 5.93 -13.58 15.06
CA GLY A 285 6.20 -14.42 13.90
C GLY A 285 7.66 -14.31 13.44
N PHE A 286 7.89 -14.21 12.13
CA PHE A 286 9.25 -13.95 11.62
C PHE A 286 9.77 -12.64 12.19
N PRO A 287 10.86 -12.65 13.00
CA PRO A 287 11.30 -11.48 13.76
C PRO A 287 11.67 -10.31 12.83
N PRO A 288 10.90 -9.21 12.84
CA PRO A 288 11.19 -8.04 12.03
C PRO A 288 12.46 -7.31 12.49
N SER A 289 13.00 -6.46 11.64
CA SER A 289 14.28 -5.78 11.89
C SER A 289 14.30 -4.97 13.20
N TRP A 290 13.20 -4.28 13.51
CA TRP A 290 13.04 -3.50 14.74
C TRP A 290 13.08 -4.40 15.99
N TRP A 291 12.45 -5.58 15.94
CA TRP A 291 12.45 -6.55 17.03
C TRP A 291 13.87 -7.09 17.26
N GLN A 292 14.54 -7.48 16.17
CA GLN A 292 15.90 -7.97 16.22
C GLN A 292 16.88 -6.92 16.78
N ALA A 293 16.72 -5.63 16.41
CA ALA A 293 17.53 -4.54 16.93
C ALA A 293 17.30 -4.34 18.44
N SER A 294 16.04 -4.33 18.87
CA SER A 294 15.65 -4.22 20.28
C SER A 294 16.21 -5.38 21.10
N MET A 295 16.07 -6.61 20.62
CA MET A 295 16.60 -7.79 21.33
C MET A 295 18.13 -7.81 21.39
N ARG A 296 18.84 -7.40 20.31
CA ARG A 296 20.31 -7.27 20.37
C ARG A 296 20.75 -6.28 21.44
N HIS A 297 20.07 -5.15 21.55
CA HIS A 297 20.38 -4.16 22.59
C HIS A 297 20.17 -4.73 24.00
N LEU A 298 19.05 -5.41 24.22
CA LEU A 298 18.77 -6.04 25.52
C LEU A 298 19.73 -7.18 25.84
N LEU A 299 20.05 -8.07 24.89
CA LEU A 299 20.96 -9.19 25.11
C LEU A 299 22.40 -8.75 25.39
N ALA A 300 22.86 -7.65 24.81
CA ALA A 300 24.17 -7.10 25.10
C ALA A 300 24.31 -6.64 26.55
N ALA A 301 23.21 -6.16 27.15
CA ALA A 301 23.19 -5.69 28.53
C ALA A 301 22.79 -6.79 29.53
N VAL A 302 21.91 -7.70 29.14
CA VAL A 302 21.27 -8.71 29.98
C VAL A 302 21.36 -10.09 29.31
N PRO A 303 22.57 -10.68 29.20
CA PRO A 303 22.76 -11.96 28.53
C PRO A 303 22.22 -13.12 29.36
N ALA A 304 21.43 -14.01 28.72
CA ALA A 304 21.01 -15.30 29.27
C ALA A 304 20.63 -16.25 28.14
N HIS A 305 20.50 -17.55 28.41
CA HIS A 305 20.07 -18.52 27.40
C HIS A 305 18.61 -18.30 26.95
N ALA A 306 18.27 -18.78 25.76
CA ALA A 306 16.88 -18.72 25.25
C ALA A 306 16.15 -20.06 25.35
N GLU A 307 14.85 -19.94 25.62
CA GLU A 307 13.83 -20.94 25.37
C GLU A 307 12.85 -20.39 24.34
N ILE A 308 12.79 -21.00 23.16
CA ILE A 308 12.01 -20.50 22.02
C ILE A 308 10.82 -21.42 21.79
N ALA A 309 9.62 -20.85 21.87
CA ALA A 309 8.35 -21.53 21.70
C ALA A 309 7.58 -20.90 20.52
N CYS A 310 7.37 -21.69 19.50
CA CYS A 310 6.57 -21.33 18.31
C CYS A 310 5.55 -22.44 18.02
N ASP A 311 4.58 -22.17 17.17
CA ASP A 311 3.63 -23.19 16.75
C ASP A 311 4.37 -24.42 16.18
N PRO A 312 3.95 -25.64 16.52
CA PRO A 312 4.54 -26.86 15.97
C PRO A 312 4.04 -27.08 14.53
N ASP A 313 4.56 -26.26 13.63
CA ASP A 313 4.34 -26.34 12.19
C ASP A 313 5.59 -25.92 11.41
N SER A 314 5.50 -25.90 10.08
CA SER A 314 6.63 -25.55 9.21
C SER A 314 7.12 -24.12 9.39
N ALA A 315 6.18 -23.17 9.62
CA ALA A 315 6.49 -21.76 9.83
C ALA A 315 7.16 -21.54 11.19
N GLY A 316 6.60 -22.13 12.27
CA GLY A 316 7.15 -22.01 13.62
C GLY A 316 8.57 -22.58 13.75
N ILE A 317 8.90 -23.68 13.05
CA ILE A 317 10.28 -24.18 12.96
C ILE A 317 11.19 -23.12 12.34
N ALA A 318 10.79 -22.53 11.23
CA ALA A 318 11.58 -21.50 10.53
C ALA A 318 11.72 -20.22 11.37
N ILE A 319 10.67 -19.80 12.08
CA ILE A 319 10.66 -18.64 12.98
C ILE A 319 11.62 -18.87 14.15
N ALA A 320 11.54 -20.06 14.78
CA ALA A 320 12.43 -20.42 15.88
C ALA A 320 13.91 -20.37 15.47
N LEU A 321 14.24 -20.93 14.31
CA LEU A 321 15.60 -20.87 13.76
C LEU A 321 16.06 -19.44 13.46
N GLN A 322 15.17 -18.60 12.96
CA GLN A 322 15.53 -17.22 12.69
C GLN A 322 15.74 -16.39 13.97
N ALA A 323 14.91 -16.59 14.98
CA ALA A 323 15.08 -15.96 16.30
C ALA A 323 16.37 -16.43 16.99
N ALA A 324 16.67 -17.72 16.91
CA ALA A 324 17.87 -18.33 17.47
C ALA A 324 19.18 -17.70 16.98
N LYS A 325 19.23 -17.23 15.72
CA LYS A 325 20.43 -16.55 15.17
C LYS A 325 20.90 -15.36 16.01
N LEU A 326 20.01 -14.70 16.76
CA LEU A 326 20.41 -13.60 17.65
C LEU A 326 21.21 -14.12 18.83
N TRP A 327 20.84 -15.27 19.42
CA TRP A 327 21.56 -15.91 20.49
C TRP A 327 22.88 -16.51 20.01
N GLU A 328 22.87 -17.15 18.85
CA GLU A 328 24.09 -17.66 18.21
C GLU A 328 25.09 -16.54 17.94
N ALA A 329 24.62 -15.40 17.40
CA ALA A 329 25.49 -14.24 17.18
C ALA A 329 26.02 -13.60 18.47
N ALA A 330 25.30 -13.76 19.58
CA ALA A 330 25.73 -13.33 20.92
C ALA A 330 26.54 -14.40 21.66
N HIS A 331 26.81 -15.55 21.05
CA HIS A 331 27.47 -16.72 21.67
C HIS A 331 26.74 -17.24 22.93
N LEU A 332 25.41 -17.12 22.94
CA LEU A 332 24.56 -17.59 24.03
C LEU A 332 23.84 -18.88 23.62
N PRO A 333 23.65 -19.81 24.57
CA PRO A 333 22.91 -21.04 24.26
C PRO A 333 21.41 -20.75 24.06
N TRP A 334 20.80 -21.61 23.28
CA TRP A 334 19.36 -21.62 23.10
C TRP A 334 18.82 -23.04 22.95
N GLN A 335 17.53 -23.21 23.21
CA GLN A 335 16.80 -24.47 23.02
C GLN A 335 15.34 -24.19 22.65
N THR A 336 14.65 -25.19 22.10
CA THR A 336 13.21 -25.14 21.92
C THR A 336 12.47 -25.41 23.22
N PHE A 337 11.34 -24.77 23.39
CA PHE A 337 10.41 -24.97 24.52
C PHE A 337 9.01 -25.22 23.97
N ALA A 338 8.34 -26.27 24.46
CA ALA A 338 7.00 -26.66 24.00
C ALA A 338 6.88 -26.83 22.46
N MET A 339 7.97 -27.32 21.84
CA MET A 339 8.08 -27.61 20.39
C MET A 339 8.68 -29.00 20.15
N GLN A 340 8.51 -29.91 21.07
CA GLN A 340 9.03 -31.26 20.93
C GLN A 340 7.96 -32.18 20.32
N ARG A 341 8.40 -33.35 19.82
CA ARG A 341 7.48 -34.40 19.35
C ARG A 341 6.38 -34.70 20.40
N ALA A 342 6.75 -34.77 21.69
CA ALA A 342 5.82 -35.06 22.76
C ALA A 342 4.73 -33.99 22.88
N ASP A 343 5.08 -32.71 22.70
CA ASP A 343 4.13 -31.60 22.79
C ASP A 343 3.09 -31.65 21.65
N LEU A 344 3.56 -31.94 20.42
CA LEU A 344 2.67 -32.15 19.28
C LEU A 344 1.71 -33.31 19.49
N LEU A 345 2.20 -34.44 20.01
CA LEU A 345 1.38 -35.62 20.26
C LEU A 345 0.36 -35.39 21.39
N ALA A 346 0.70 -34.56 22.37
CA ALA A 346 -0.17 -34.21 23.50
C ALA A 346 -1.16 -33.09 23.15
N ALA A 347 -0.98 -32.37 22.03
CA ALA A 347 -1.86 -31.29 21.64
C ALA A 347 -3.31 -31.77 21.46
N PRO A 348 -4.30 -31.14 22.12
CA PRO A 348 -5.69 -31.60 22.10
C PRO A 348 -6.39 -31.38 20.77
N GLN A 349 -5.88 -30.45 19.97
CA GLN A 349 -6.40 -30.14 18.62
C GLN A 349 -5.26 -30.09 17.62
N ARG A 350 -5.42 -30.86 16.53
CA ARG A 350 -4.49 -30.89 15.41
C ARG A 350 -5.22 -30.62 14.12
N LYS A 351 -4.53 -30.02 13.17
CA LYS A 351 -5.04 -29.66 11.84
C LYS A 351 -4.20 -30.37 10.77
N PRO A 352 -4.79 -30.80 9.64
CA PRO A 352 -4.02 -31.42 8.57
C PRO A 352 -3.01 -30.44 7.96
N LEU A 353 -1.84 -30.95 7.56
CA LEU A 353 -0.87 -30.20 6.77
C LEU A 353 -1.40 -29.98 5.35
N ASN A 354 -1.24 -28.76 4.84
CA ASN A 354 -1.46 -28.46 3.43
C ASN A 354 -0.20 -28.74 2.58
N ASP A 355 -0.30 -28.59 1.25
CA ASP A 355 0.82 -28.86 0.33
C ASP A 355 2.00 -27.88 0.56
N TYR A 356 1.72 -26.65 0.92
CA TYR A 356 2.75 -25.67 1.25
C TYR A 356 3.53 -26.07 2.50
N ASP A 357 2.85 -26.49 3.58
CA ASP A 357 3.49 -26.98 4.80
C ASP A 357 4.42 -28.16 4.49
N ARG A 358 3.96 -29.13 3.69
CA ARG A 358 4.74 -30.30 3.30
C ARG A 358 6.00 -29.91 2.50
N GLN A 359 5.86 -29.00 1.56
CA GLN A 359 6.99 -28.49 0.78
C GLN A 359 8.02 -27.77 1.65
N GLN A 360 7.57 -26.93 2.58
CA GLN A 360 8.45 -26.21 3.50
C GLN A 360 9.17 -27.17 4.46
N LEU A 361 8.46 -28.16 5.02
CA LEU A 361 9.09 -29.17 5.87
C LEU A 361 10.15 -29.98 5.11
N ALA A 362 9.90 -30.36 3.86
CA ALA A 362 10.89 -31.04 3.03
C ALA A 362 12.14 -30.18 2.78
N GLN A 363 11.96 -28.87 2.54
CA GLN A 363 13.07 -27.93 2.40
C GLN A 363 13.87 -27.77 3.71
N LEU A 364 13.19 -27.66 4.86
CA LEU A 364 13.83 -27.57 6.17
C LEU A 364 14.65 -28.83 6.47
N LEU A 365 14.10 -30.02 6.23
CA LEU A 365 14.82 -31.29 6.43
C LEU A 365 16.03 -31.48 5.53
N ALA A 366 16.08 -30.80 4.38
CA ALA A 366 17.27 -30.77 3.52
C ALA A 366 18.40 -29.90 4.09
N THR A 367 18.14 -29.12 5.14
CA THR A 367 19.13 -28.31 5.85
C THR A 367 19.62 -29.01 7.12
N THR A 368 20.67 -28.42 7.73
CA THR A 368 21.12 -28.87 9.07
C THR A 368 20.20 -28.27 10.12
N LEU A 369 19.38 -29.13 10.74
CA LEU A 369 18.49 -28.77 11.83
C LEU A 369 19.01 -29.28 13.19
N PRO A 370 18.80 -28.54 14.28
CA PRO A 370 18.92 -29.07 15.64
C PRO A 370 18.05 -30.32 15.82
N SER A 371 18.55 -31.29 16.58
CA SER A 371 17.89 -32.59 16.73
C SER A 371 16.40 -32.50 17.16
N PRO A 372 15.98 -31.65 18.14
CA PRO A 372 14.58 -31.54 18.49
C PRO A 372 13.68 -31.02 17.35
N LEU A 373 14.15 -30.02 16.59
CA LEU A 373 13.41 -29.48 15.45
C LEU A 373 13.35 -30.44 14.27
N ARG A 374 14.40 -31.21 14.04
CA ARG A 374 14.40 -32.29 13.05
C ARG A 374 13.35 -33.34 13.37
N GLN A 375 13.34 -33.83 14.62
CA GLN A 375 12.36 -34.81 15.09
C GLN A 375 10.92 -34.26 14.97
N LEU A 376 10.70 -32.98 15.30
CA LEU A 376 9.40 -32.35 15.12
C LEU A 376 8.99 -32.32 13.65
N ALA A 377 9.88 -31.90 12.74
CA ALA A 377 9.61 -31.81 11.30
C ALA A 377 9.28 -33.19 10.70
N GLU A 378 10.02 -34.23 11.09
CA GLU A 378 9.78 -35.64 10.69
C GLU A 378 8.41 -36.11 11.19
N THR A 379 8.07 -35.80 12.46
CA THR A 379 6.78 -36.17 13.06
C THR A 379 5.60 -35.46 12.39
N LEU A 380 5.74 -34.18 12.07
CA LEU A 380 4.72 -33.44 11.32
C LEU A 380 4.41 -34.08 9.96
N LEU A 381 5.45 -34.53 9.24
CA LEU A 381 5.27 -35.23 7.95
C LEU A 381 4.68 -36.62 8.15
N GLU A 382 5.13 -37.37 9.17
CA GLU A 382 4.64 -38.73 9.50
C GLU A 382 3.14 -38.68 9.82
N LEU A 383 2.71 -37.77 10.69
CA LEU A 383 1.32 -37.63 11.08
C LEU A 383 0.46 -36.95 10.02
N GLY A 384 1.05 -36.11 9.18
CA GLY A 384 0.31 -35.26 8.26
C GLY A 384 -0.50 -34.16 8.95
N GLU A 385 -0.19 -33.86 10.22
CA GLU A 385 -0.92 -32.91 11.08
C GLU A 385 0.02 -31.92 11.76
N LYS A 386 -0.50 -30.74 12.12
CA LYS A 386 0.14 -29.68 12.90
C LYS A 386 -0.77 -29.23 14.03
N ALA A 387 -0.25 -28.48 15.01
CA ALA A 387 -1.03 -27.93 16.12
C ALA A 387 -0.75 -26.45 16.30
N GLU A 388 -1.61 -25.79 17.06
CA GLU A 388 -1.45 -24.41 17.52
C GLU A 388 -1.06 -24.40 19.00
N GLN A 389 -0.10 -23.55 19.33
CA GLN A 389 0.49 -23.45 20.68
C GLN A 389 -0.54 -23.06 21.74
N GLU A 390 -1.55 -22.26 21.39
CA GLU A 390 -2.63 -21.84 22.28
C GLU A 390 -3.36 -23.02 22.96
N SER A 391 -3.36 -24.18 22.34
CA SER A 391 -4.11 -25.33 22.81
C SER A 391 -3.45 -26.05 23.97
N TYR A 392 -2.14 -25.80 24.26
CA TYR A 392 -1.40 -26.52 25.29
C TYR A 392 -0.37 -25.67 26.06
N LEU A 393 -0.06 -24.45 25.66
CA LEU A 393 0.81 -23.48 26.29
C LEU A 393 0.02 -22.19 26.65
#